data_07448ccf89c211bf0c86d9d78783301b
#
_entry.id   07448ccf89c211bf0c86d9d78783301b
#
_cell.length_a   1.000
_cell.length_b   1.000
_cell.length_c   1.000
_cell.angle_alpha   90.00
_cell.angle_beta   90.00
_cell.angle_gamma   90.00
#
_symmetry.space_group_name_H-M   'P 1'
#
loop_
_entity.id
_entity.type
_entity.pdbx_description
1 polymer ?
#
loop_
_entity_poly.entity_id
_entity_poly.type
_entity_poly.pdbx_seq_one_letter_code
_entity_poly.pdbx_strand_id
1 'polypeptide(L)'
;MKTFLILALIAVAVSAFPLKEELEESERIHGENGWYIPQEDGSSVWVNMDVAEQWMEAQELLEGRGLTTVPVKFYLYTSSNPTKGTKITTTTKSIGASNFNAAHPTRFVIHGWTQSYTASMNKDIRSAWLSRGDYNVIIVDWARARSVDYATSVMAVSSTGKKVASMINFLKDNHGLNLNDVYVIGHSLGAHVAGYAGKNTNGQVHTIVGLDPALPLFSYNKPNKRLNSGDAWYVESIQTNGGNLGFLKPIGKGAFYPNGGKSQPGCGLDLTGACSHARSTTYYAEAVAQDNFGSIKCGDYESAVSKECGSTYSSVRMGADTNAYMVDGDFYVPVNSNAPFGMIN
;
A
#
# COMPACT_ATOMS: atom_id res chain seq x y z
N MET A 1 -31.52 3.75 -0.06
CA MET A 1 -31.98 3.41 -1.42
C MET A 1 -30.87 3.22 -2.46
N LYS A 2 -29.63 3.66 -2.22
CA LYS A 2 -28.48 3.44 -3.15
C LYS A 2 -27.73 2.12 -2.90
N THR A 3 -27.77 1.57 -1.71
CA THR A 3 -27.13 0.31 -1.33
C THR A 3 -27.77 -0.91 -2.01
N PHE A 4 -29.05 -0.83 -2.33
CA PHE A 4 -29.77 -1.88 -3.08
C PHE A 4 -29.37 -1.98 -4.56
N LEU A 5 -28.84 -0.91 -5.15
CA LEU A 5 -28.50 -0.92 -6.58
C LEU A 5 -27.18 -1.66 -6.88
N ILE A 6 -26.22 -1.65 -5.95
CA ILE A 6 -24.92 -2.29 -6.17
C ILE A 6 -24.99 -3.78 -5.87
N LEU A 7 -25.73 -4.17 -4.84
CA LEU A 7 -26.12 -5.58 -4.63
C LEU A 7 -26.98 -6.11 -5.80
N ALA A 8 -27.83 -5.26 -6.42
CA ALA A 8 -28.59 -5.61 -7.59
C ALA A 8 -27.73 -5.74 -8.86
N LEU A 9 -26.63 -4.99 -9.01
CA LEU A 9 -25.70 -5.14 -10.14
C LEU A 9 -24.83 -6.40 -9.99
N ILE A 10 -24.40 -6.75 -8.78
CA ILE A 10 -23.78 -8.04 -8.49
C ILE A 10 -24.82 -9.17 -8.69
N ALA A 11 -26.04 -8.99 -8.23
CA ALA A 11 -27.12 -9.96 -8.41
C ALA A 11 -27.56 -10.12 -9.88
N VAL A 12 -27.53 -9.07 -10.69
CA VAL A 12 -27.86 -9.15 -12.14
C VAL A 12 -26.72 -9.79 -12.93
N ALA A 13 -25.46 -9.58 -12.55
CA ALA A 13 -24.35 -10.32 -13.14
C ALA A 13 -24.38 -11.81 -12.74
N VAL A 14 -24.75 -12.12 -11.49
CA VAL A 14 -24.92 -13.49 -10.98
C VAL A 14 -26.10 -14.22 -11.61
N SER A 15 -27.16 -13.53 -12.01
CA SER A 15 -28.32 -14.15 -12.66
C SER A 15 -28.12 -14.54 -14.13
N ALA A 16 -27.04 -14.08 -14.75
CA ALA A 16 -26.70 -14.41 -16.15
C ALA A 16 -25.67 -15.56 -16.28
N PHE A 17 -25.09 -16.03 -15.16
CA PHE A 17 -24.13 -17.13 -15.14
C PHE A 17 -24.73 -18.34 -14.42
N PRO A 18 -24.40 -19.58 -14.83
CA PRO A 18 -24.79 -20.77 -14.08
C PRO A 18 -24.23 -20.62 -12.67
N LEU A 19 -25.10 -20.68 -11.65
CA LEU A 19 -24.74 -20.68 -10.24
C LEU A 19 -23.75 -21.84 -10.03
N LYS A 20 -22.46 -21.52 -9.96
CA LYS A 20 -21.48 -22.44 -9.41
C LYS A 20 -21.86 -22.61 -7.93
N GLU A 21 -21.90 -23.84 -7.47
CA GLU A 21 -22.22 -24.18 -6.09
C GLU A 21 -21.48 -23.27 -5.12
N GLU A 22 -22.20 -22.59 -4.24
CA GLU A 22 -21.60 -21.67 -3.27
C GLU A 22 -20.77 -22.53 -2.29
N LEU A 23 -19.47 -22.21 -2.12
CA LEU A 23 -18.59 -22.95 -1.24
C LEU A 23 -19.14 -22.92 0.19
N GLU A 24 -19.18 -24.07 0.84
CA GLU A 24 -19.44 -24.14 2.27
C GLU A 24 -18.41 -23.31 3.04
N GLU A 25 -18.78 -22.75 4.18
CA GLU A 25 -17.91 -21.86 4.96
C GLU A 25 -16.58 -22.54 5.35
N SER A 26 -16.61 -23.85 5.60
CA SER A 26 -15.44 -24.68 5.92
C SER A 26 -14.46 -24.87 4.76
N GLU A 27 -14.90 -24.61 3.53
CA GLU A 27 -14.10 -24.73 2.30
C GLU A 27 -13.50 -23.41 1.85
N ARG A 28 -13.89 -22.29 2.48
CA ARG A 28 -13.45 -20.96 2.13
C ARG A 28 -12.04 -20.68 2.62
N ILE A 29 -11.10 -20.45 1.69
CA ILE A 29 -9.71 -20.11 1.99
C ILE A 29 -9.44 -18.71 1.42
N HIS A 30 -9.38 -17.74 2.34
CA HIS A 30 -9.19 -16.32 1.99
C HIS A 30 -7.90 -16.08 1.21
N GLY A 31 -8.03 -15.50 0.02
CA GLY A 31 -6.93 -15.24 -0.89
C GLY A 31 -6.55 -16.42 -1.81
N GLU A 32 -7.19 -17.59 -1.68
CA GLU A 32 -6.92 -18.77 -2.50
C GLU A 32 -8.09 -19.18 -3.39
N ASN A 33 -9.31 -19.29 -2.85
CA ASN A 33 -10.51 -19.62 -3.62
C ASN A 33 -11.61 -18.55 -3.55
N GLY A 34 -11.35 -17.45 -2.85
CA GLY A 34 -12.20 -16.28 -2.73
C GLY A 34 -11.64 -15.29 -1.72
N TRP A 35 -12.43 -14.26 -1.44
CA TRP A 35 -12.05 -13.23 -0.50
C TRP A 35 -13.18 -12.86 0.44
N TYR A 36 -12.85 -12.59 1.70
CA TYR A 36 -13.69 -11.81 2.61
C TYR A 36 -13.48 -10.34 2.30
N ILE A 37 -14.50 -9.71 1.71
CA ILE A 37 -14.45 -8.29 1.30
C ILE A 37 -14.90 -7.43 2.48
N PRO A 38 -14.06 -6.50 2.97
CA PRO A 38 -14.41 -5.65 4.09
C PRO A 38 -15.55 -4.69 3.73
N GLN A 39 -16.42 -4.40 4.71
CA GLN A 39 -17.52 -3.46 4.63
C GLN A 39 -17.25 -2.25 5.55
N GLU A 40 -17.94 -1.13 5.31
CA GLU A 40 -17.79 0.08 6.15
C GLU A 40 -18.14 -0.14 7.63
N ASP A 41 -19.07 -1.04 7.91
CA ASP A 41 -19.50 -1.38 9.27
C ASP A 41 -18.55 -2.33 10.01
N GLY A 42 -17.43 -2.69 9.40
CA GLY A 42 -16.43 -3.62 9.94
C GLY A 42 -16.77 -5.11 9.74
N SER A 43 -17.90 -5.43 9.14
CA SER A 43 -18.22 -6.80 8.69
C SER A 43 -17.44 -7.16 7.43
N SER A 44 -17.54 -8.41 7.01
CA SER A 44 -17.00 -8.86 5.73
C SER A 44 -17.98 -9.78 5.01
N VAL A 45 -17.92 -9.76 3.67
CA VAL A 45 -18.75 -10.61 2.80
C VAL A 45 -17.83 -11.51 1.97
N TRP A 46 -18.13 -12.79 1.93
CA TRP A 46 -17.39 -13.73 1.09
C TRP A 46 -17.77 -13.56 -0.38
N VAL A 47 -16.75 -13.52 -1.24
CA VAL A 47 -16.90 -13.53 -2.70
C VAL A 47 -15.97 -14.59 -3.27
N ASN A 48 -16.53 -15.49 -4.05
CA ASN A 48 -15.78 -16.53 -4.75
C ASN A 48 -14.81 -15.90 -5.76
N MET A 49 -13.61 -16.47 -5.89
CA MET A 49 -12.55 -15.94 -6.74
C MET A 49 -12.97 -15.81 -8.21
N ASP A 50 -13.57 -16.85 -8.76
CA ASP A 50 -13.98 -16.85 -10.17
C ASP A 50 -15.01 -15.73 -10.46
N VAL A 51 -15.94 -15.49 -9.53
CA VAL A 51 -16.98 -14.44 -9.66
C VAL A 51 -16.35 -13.05 -9.58
N ALA A 52 -15.46 -12.85 -8.59
CA ALA A 52 -14.78 -11.57 -8.42
C ALA A 52 -13.86 -11.25 -9.61
N GLU A 53 -13.14 -12.24 -10.12
CA GLU A 53 -12.24 -12.04 -11.27
C GLU A 53 -13.00 -11.68 -12.53
N GLN A 54 -14.11 -12.36 -12.84
CA GLN A 54 -14.97 -12.03 -13.98
C GLN A 54 -15.54 -10.61 -13.86
N TRP A 55 -15.99 -10.24 -12.66
CA TRP A 55 -16.48 -8.89 -12.41
C TRP A 55 -15.37 -7.84 -12.61
N MET A 56 -14.17 -8.07 -12.08
CA MET A 56 -13.03 -7.16 -12.25
C MET A 56 -12.65 -7.02 -13.73
N GLU A 57 -12.60 -8.10 -14.49
CA GLU A 57 -12.29 -8.07 -15.92
C GLU A 57 -13.33 -7.26 -16.71
N ALA A 58 -14.62 -7.42 -16.40
CA ALA A 58 -15.69 -6.63 -17.01
C ALA A 58 -15.54 -5.12 -16.70
N GLN A 59 -15.14 -4.76 -15.48
CA GLN A 59 -14.92 -3.36 -15.11
C GLN A 59 -13.67 -2.78 -15.79
N GLU A 60 -12.57 -3.53 -15.89
CA GLU A 60 -11.36 -3.11 -16.62
C GLU A 60 -11.65 -2.74 -18.08
N LEU A 61 -12.54 -3.50 -18.74
CA LEU A 61 -12.99 -3.18 -20.10
C LEU A 61 -13.77 -1.85 -20.18
N LEU A 62 -14.54 -1.51 -19.16
CA LEU A 62 -15.25 -0.23 -19.07
C LEU A 62 -14.28 0.94 -18.81
N GLU A 63 -13.31 0.76 -17.94
CA GLU A 63 -12.25 1.76 -17.69
C GLU A 63 -11.41 2.03 -18.94
N GLY A 64 -11.03 0.99 -19.67
CA GLY A 64 -10.28 1.10 -20.92
C GLY A 64 -11.00 1.93 -21.99
N ARG A 65 -12.33 2.10 -21.88
CA ARG A 65 -13.14 2.98 -22.73
C ARG A 65 -13.20 4.43 -22.25
N GLY A 66 -12.48 4.80 -21.18
CA GLY A 66 -12.44 6.16 -20.64
C GLY A 66 -13.75 6.64 -19.97
N LEU A 67 -14.60 5.71 -19.58
CA LEU A 67 -15.92 6.01 -19.00
C LEU A 67 -15.85 6.39 -17.52
N THR A 68 -14.69 6.23 -16.86
CA THR A 68 -14.50 6.54 -15.45
C THR A 68 -13.37 7.56 -15.25
N THR A 69 -13.69 8.67 -14.58
CA THR A 69 -12.68 9.63 -14.14
C THR A 69 -12.25 9.28 -12.71
N VAL A 70 -10.94 9.23 -12.49
CA VAL A 70 -10.36 9.04 -11.15
C VAL A 70 -9.72 10.37 -10.72
N PRO A 71 -10.40 11.18 -9.88
CA PRO A 71 -9.81 12.41 -9.37
C PRO A 71 -8.66 12.08 -8.42
N VAL A 72 -7.47 12.59 -8.75
CA VAL A 72 -6.27 12.50 -7.92
C VAL A 72 -5.71 13.89 -7.70
N LYS A 73 -5.38 14.22 -6.46
CA LYS A 73 -4.75 15.49 -6.08
C LYS A 73 -3.42 15.20 -5.41
N PHE A 74 -2.48 16.10 -5.59
CA PHE A 74 -1.14 16.02 -5.03
C PHE A 74 -0.89 17.21 -4.14
N TYR A 75 -0.41 16.97 -2.91
CA TYR A 75 -0.09 18.00 -1.93
C TYR A 75 1.39 17.90 -1.55
N LEU A 76 2.16 18.91 -1.92
CA LEU A 76 3.59 19.00 -1.63
C LEU A 76 3.82 19.62 -0.26
N TYR A 77 4.67 18.97 0.52
CA TYR A 77 5.19 19.44 1.80
C TYR A 77 6.72 19.42 1.74
N THR A 78 7.33 20.44 2.29
CA THR A 78 8.79 20.59 2.41
C THR A 78 9.12 21.17 3.78
N SER A 79 10.41 21.32 4.11
CA SER A 79 10.84 22.04 5.32
C SER A 79 10.30 23.47 5.41
N SER A 80 10.02 24.13 4.25
CA SER A 80 9.43 25.46 4.18
C SER A 80 7.91 25.51 4.37
N ASN A 81 7.22 24.39 4.18
CA ASN A 81 5.76 24.27 4.40
C ASN A 81 5.38 22.90 5.00
N PRO A 82 5.91 22.57 6.21
CA PRO A 82 5.84 21.21 6.75
C PRO A 82 4.44 20.77 7.20
N THR A 83 3.54 21.71 7.47
CA THR A 83 2.20 21.44 8.01
C THR A 83 1.06 21.77 7.05
N LYS A 84 1.28 22.68 6.10
CA LYS A 84 0.29 23.11 5.11
C LYS A 84 0.76 22.75 3.70
N GLY A 85 0.17 21.69 3.13
CA GLY A 85 0.52 21.23 1.79
C GLY A 85 0.14 22.22 0.69
N THR A 86 1.03 22.39 -0.27
CA THR A 86 0.74 23.13 -1.50
C THR A 86 0.20 22.16 -2.54
N LYS A 87 -1.01 22.39 -3.03
CA LYS A 87 -1.56 21.58 -4.13
C LYS A 87 -0.74 21.83 -5.39
N ILE A 88 -0.24 20.75 -5.98
CA ILE A 88 0.53 20.78 -7.24
C ILE A 88 -0.19 20.00 -8.34
N THR A 89 0.08 20.40 -9.58
CA THR A 89 -0.46 19.74 -10.78
C THR A 89 0.66 19.55 -11.81
N THR A 90 0.42 18.74 -12.83
CA THR A 90 1.35 18.48 -13.93
C THR A 90 1.43 19.68 -14.90
N THR A 91 1.76 20.86 -14.37
CA THR A 91 2.03 22.09 -15.15
C THR A 91 3.26 22.80 -14.60
N THR A 92 4.10 23.33 -15.48
CA THR A 92 5.31 24.07 -15.09
C THR A 92 4.99 25.24 -14.18
N LYS A 93 3.86 25.94 -14.41
CA LYS A 93 3.40 27.02 -13.56
C LYS A 93 3.12 26.56 -12.12
N SER A 94 2.46 25.41 -11.95
CA SER A 94 2.12 24.89 -10.64
C SER A 94 3.37 24.48 -9.85
N ILE A 95 4.30 23.79 -10.50
CA ILE A 95 5.54 23.38 -9.85
C ILE A 95 6.43 24.56 -9.55
N GLY A 96 6.60 25.51 -10.49
CA GLY A 96 7.39 26.72 -10.30
C GLY A 96 6.86 27.66 -9.22
N ALA A 97 5.56 27.62 -8.91
CA ALA A 97 4.94 28.37 -7.81
C ALA A 97 4.96 27.62 -6.47
N SER A 98 5.50 26.40 -6.40
CA SER A 98 5.60 25.58 -5.21
C SER A 98 7.02 25.59 -4.63
N ASN A 99 7.18 24.94 -3.47
CA ASN A 99 8.50 24.74 -2.85
C ASN A 99 9.20 23.46 -3.37
N PHE A 100 8.81 22.91 -4.51
CA PHE A 100 9.48 21.74 -5.08
C PHE A 100 10.94 22.08 -5.42
N ASN A 101 11.85 21.22 -4.96
CA ASN A 101 13.27 21.32 -5.27
C ASN A 101 13.79 19.96 -5.76
N ALA A 102 14.20 19.90 -7.01
CA ALA A 102 14.69 18.67 -7.64
C ALA A 102 16.00 18.13 -7.01
N ALA A 103 16.76 18.97 -6.28
CA ALA A 103 17.95 18.55 -5.55
C ALA A 103 17.62 17.77 -4.26
N HIS A 104 16.38 17.80 -3.80
CA HIS A 104 15.94 17.08 -2.60
C HIS A 104 15.28 15.75 -2.97
N PRO A 105 15.55 14.67 -2.22
CA PRO A 105 14.87 13.40 -2.42
C PRO A 105 13.35 13.54 -2.31
N THR A 106 12.62 12.76 -3.10
CA THR A 106 11.15 12.87 -3.19
C THR A 106 10.47 11.63 -2.66
N ARG A 107 9.46 11.80 -1.83
CA ARG A 107 8.65 10.77 -1.19
C ARG A 107 7.18 10.97 -1.55
N PHE A 108 6.60 10.05 -2.33
CA PHE A 108 5.16 9.97 -2.54
C PHE A 108 4.55 9.11 -1.46
N VAL A 109 3.46 9.58 -0.82
CA VAL A 109 2.74 8.84 0.23
C VAL A 109 1.29 8.67 -0.18
N ILE A 110 0.81 7.42 -0.19
CA ILE A 110 -0.48 7.03 -0.76
C ILE A 110 -1.29 6.27 0.29
N HIS A 111 -2.40 6.86 0.71
CA HIS A 111 -3.32 6.28 1.70
C HIS A 111 -4.18 5.13 1.12
N GLY A 112 -4.83 4.38 2.01
CA GLY A 112 -5.72 3.28 1.68
C GLY A 112 -7.20 3.66 1.59
N TRP A 113 -8.07 2.62 1.62
CA TRP A 113 -9.52 2.74 1.59
C TRP A 113 -10.05 3.54 2.78
N THR A 114 -11.14 4.27 2.58
CA THR A 114 -11.83 5.18 3.51
C THR A 114 -11.01 6.41 3.95
N GLN A 115 -9.75 6.52 3.54
CA GLN A 115 -8.85 7.59 3.95
C GLN A 115 -8.80 8.76 2.94
N SER A 116 -8.16 9.85 3.35
CA SER A 116 -7.89 11.03 2.53
C SER A 116 -6.47 11.56 2.81
N TYR A 117 -6.08 12.64 2.15
CA TYR A 117 -4.78 13.29 2.40
C TYR A 117 -4.58 13.76 3.85
N THR A 118 -5.68 13.92 4.64
CA THR A 118 -5.63 14.33 6.05
C THR A 118 -5.47 13.15 7.02
N ALA A 119 -5.40 11.91 6.53
CA ALA A 119 -5.23 10.74 7.39
C ALA A 119 -3.96 10.84 8.26
N SER A 120 -4.03 10.29 9.48
CA SER A 120 -2.90 10.31 10.43
C SER A 120 -1.62 9.72 9.84
N MET A 121 -1.73 8.61 9.09
CA MET A 121 -0.58 8.00 8.44
C MET A 121 0.20 8.99 7.55
N ASN A 122 -0.51 9.82 6.80
CA ASN A 122 0.12 10.81 5.93
C ASN A 122 0.90 11.86 6.72
N LYS A 123 0.30 12.33 7.83
CA LYS A 123 0.93 13.27 8.75
C LYS A 123 2.19 12.67 9.39
N ASP A 124 2.08 11.44 9.88
CA ASP A 124 3.15 10.80 10.64
C ASP A 124 4.34 10.45 9.74
N ILE A 125 4.10 9.85 8.57
CA ILE A 125 5.15 9.52 7.60
C ILE A 125 5.80 10.80 7.04
N ARG A 126 5.02 11.83 6.72
CA ARG A 126 5.54 13.13 6.30
C ARG A 126 6.43 13.75 7.37
N SER A 127 5.97 13.79 8.62
CA SER A 127 6.73 14.36 9.73
C SER A 127 8.03 13.60 9.97
N ALA A 128 7.99 12.26 9.86
CA ALA A 128 9.17 11.41 9.99
C ALA A 128 10.23 11.73 8.93
N TRP A 129 9.84 11.84 7.66
CA TRP A 129 10.79 12.19 6.59
C TRP A 129 11.34 13.61 6.75
N LEU A 130 10.47 14.61 7.02
CA LEU A 130 10.89 16.00 7.17
C LEU A 130 11.75 16.22 8.43
N SER A 131 11.69 15.36 9.44
CA SER A 131 12.59 15.41 10.60
C SER A 131 14.02 14.99 10.27
N ARG A 132 14.24 14.28 9.15
CA ARG A 132 15.56 13.82 8.72
C ARG A 132 16.32 14.82 7.83
N GLY A 133 15.64 15.84 7.34
CA GLY A 133 16.25 16.84 6.46
C GLY A 133 15.30 17.39 5.40
N ASP A 134 15.89 17.90 4.34
CA ASP A 134 15.14 18.49 3.24
C ASP A 134 14.67 17.42 2.26
N TYR A 135 13.35 17.25 2.19
CA TYR A 135 12.65 16.34 1.30
C TYR A 135 11.50 17.04 0.59
N ASN A 136 11.16 16.58 -0.62
CA ASN A 136 9.83 16.80 -1.18
C ASN A 136 8.95 15.64 -0.72
N VAL A 137 7.95 15.90 0.11
CA VAL A 137 6.96 14.89 0.50
C VAL A 137 5.63 15.22 -0.19
N ILE A 138 5.19 14.34 -1.09
CA ILE A 138 3.99 14.53 -1.90
C ILE A 138 2.93 13.53 -1.44
N ILE A 139 1.87 14.04 -0.77
CA ILE A 139 0.72 13.24 -0.38
C ILE A 139 -0.22 13.11 -1.57
N VAL A 140 -0.56 11.88 -1.90
CA VAL A 140 -1.51 11.55 -2.97
C VAL A 140 -2.89 11.37 -2.38
N ASP A 141 -3.83 12.24 -2.75
CA ASP A 141 -5.24 12.13 -2.38
C ASP A 141 -6.05 11.61 -3.57
N TRP A 142 -6.46 10.38 -3.51
CA TRP A 142 -7.28 9.76 -4.54
C TRP A 142 -8.72 9.56 -4.06
N ALA A 143 -9.64 10.29 -4.70
CA ALA A 143 -11.03 10.41 -4.23
C ALA A 143 -11.78 9.07 -4.17
N ARG A 144 -11.44 8.12 -5.06
CA ARG A 144 -12.05 6.79 -5.11
C ARG A 144 -11.71 5.90 -3.91
N ALA A 145 -10.70 6.24 -3.11
CA ALA A 145 -10.46 5.60 -1.81
C ALA A 145 -11.65 5.73 -0.85
N ARG A 146 -12.46 6.76 -1.02
CA ARG A 146 -13.66 7.04 -0.22
C ARG A 146 -14.94 6.56 -0.92
N SER A 147 -14.86 5.56 -1.76
CA SER A 147 -16.04 4.89 -2.30
C SER A 147 -16.78 4.13 -1.20
N VAL A 148 -18.11 4.07 -1.30
CA VAL A 148 -18.96 3.41 -0.29
C VAL A 148 -18.62 1.92 -0.13
N ASP A 149 -18.20 1.29 -1.23
CA ASP A 149 -17.78 -0.11 -1.21
C ASP A 149 -16.30 -0.24 -1.58
N TYR A 150 -15.68 -1.27 -0.99
CA TYR A 150 -14.28 -1.60 -1.19
C TYR A 150 -13.95 -1.93 -2.64
N ALA A 151 -14.81 -2.69 -3.32
CA ALA A 151 -14.59 -3.15 -4.69
C ALA A 151 -14.47 -1.99 -5.68
N THR A 152 -15.30 -0.96 -5.54
CA THR A 152 -15.20 0.28 -6.35
C THR A 152 -13.85 0.99 -6.13
N SER A 153 -13.33 0.97 -4.90
CA SER A 153 -12.00 1.53 -4.62
C SER A 153 -10.90 0.70 -5.27
N VAL A 154 -10.99 -0.63 -5.23
CA VAL A 154 -10.05 -1.55 -5.91
C VAL A 154 -9.98 -1.27 -7.40
N MET A 155 -11.12 -1.06 -8.06
CA MET A 155 -11.17 -0.76 -9.50
C MET A 155 -10.43 0.53 -9.86
N ALA A 156 -10.36 1.50 -8.96
CA ALA A 156 -9.67 2.78 -9.20
C ALA A 156 -8.14 2.70 -8.97
N VAL A 157 -7.61 1.59 -8.45
CA VAL A 157 -6.19 1.46 -8.08
C VAL A 157 -5.27 1.63 -9.29
N SER A 158 -5.55 0.92 -10.39
CA SER A 158 -4.72 0.98 -11.61
C SER A 158 -4.68 2.41 -12.19
N SER A 159 -5.85 3.01 -12.40
CA SER A 159 -5.98 4.37 -12.95
C SER A 159 -5.34 5.43 -12.03
N THR A 160 -5.45 5.25 -10.72
CA THR A 160 -4.77 6.13 -9.74
C THR A 160 -3.26 6.00 -9.86
N GLY A 161 -2.73 4.77 -9.94
CA GLY A 161 -1.29 4.53 -10.11
C GLY A 161 -0.73 5.16 -11.39
N LYS A 162 -1.47 5.07 -12.50
CA LYS A 162 -1.11 5.77 -13.75
C LYS A 162 -1.07 7.31 -13.59
N LYS A 163 -1.95 7.90 -12.79
CA LYS A 163 -1.92 9.34 -12.48
C LYS A 163 -0.70 9.72 -11.62
N VAL A 164 -0.33 8.87 -10.65
CA VAL A 164 0.90 9.06 -9.87
C VAL A 164 2.13 8.97 -10.78
N ALA A 165 2.20 7.96 -11.65
CA ALA A 165 3.27 7.84 -12.65
C ALA A 165 3.36 9.08 -13.57
N SER A 166 2.21 9.62 -13.99
CA SER A 166 2.17 10.85 -14.82
C SER A 166 2.79 12.04 -14.08
N MET A 167 2.55 12.19 -12.77
CA MET A 167 3.19 13.23 -11.97
C MET A 167 4.71 12.99 -11.85
N ILE A 168 5.14 11.76 -11.57
CA ILE A 168 6.57 11.40 -11.49
C ILE A 168 7.26 11.68 -12.82
N ASN A 169 6.69 11.23 -13.95
CA ASN A 169 7.24 11.48 -15.29
C ASN A 169 7.31 12.97 -15.61
N PHE A 170 6.25 13.72 -15.26
CA PHE A 170 6.23 15.17 -15.48
C PHE A 170 7.34 15.88 -14.70
N LEU A 171 7.53 15.55 -13.43
CA LEU A 171 8.59 16.12 -12.59
C LEU A 171 9.99 15.73 -13.11
N LYS A 172 10.16 14.47 -13.55
CA LYS A 172 11.42 13.99 -14.15
C LYS A 172 11.74 14.75 -15.45
N ASP A 173 10.79 14.80 -16.38
CA ASP A 173 11.02 15.28 -17.72
C ASP A 173 11.12 16.82 -17.80
N ASN A 174 10.47 17.55 -16.88
CA ASN A 174 10.37 19.02 -16.94
C ASN A 174 11.02 19.75 -15.77
N HIS A 175 11.31 19.04 -14.65
CA HIS A 175 11.79 19.69 -13.42
C HIS A 175 13.01 19.01 -12.80
N GLY A 176 13.63 18.07 -13.50
CA GLY A 176 14.91 17.47 -13.09
C GLY A 176 14.81 16.47 -11.92
N LEU A 177 13.62 15.91 -11.64
CA LEU A 177 13.48 14.85 -10.64
C LEU A 177 14.35 13.65 -11.02
N ASN A 178 15.21 13.21 -10.08
CA ASN A 178 16.02 12.03 -10.25
C ASN A 178 15.27 10.81 -9.69
N LEU A 179 14.98 9.82 -10.53
CA LEU A 179 14.26 8.60 -10.11
C LEU A 179 15.01 7.79 -9.06
N ASN A 180 16.35 7.89 -8.98
CA ASN A 180 17.16 7.24 -7.95
C ASN A 180 16.94 7.82 -6.54
N ASP A 181 16.25 8.96 -6.44
CA ASP A 181 15.93 9.62 -5.17
C ASP A 181 14.42 9.57 -4.86
N VAL A 182 13.65 8.78 -5.64
CA VAL A 182 12.19 8.66 -5.49
C VAL A 182 11.81 7.40 -4.72
N TYR A 183 11.06 7.60 -3.63
CA TYR A 183 10.32 6.54 -2.94
C TYR A 183 8.83 6.73 -3.12
N VAL A 184 8.12 5.63 -3.34
CA VAL A 184 6.65 5.60 -3.37
C VAL A 184 6.17 4.69 -2.25
N ILE A 185 5.49 5.26 -1.26
CA ILE A 185 5.09 4.59 -0.02
C ILE A 185 3.57 4.50 -0.02
N GLY A 186 3.03 3.29 0.03
CA GLY A 186 1.59 3.08 0.00
C GLY A 186 1.10 2.14 1.09
N HIS A 187 -0.03 2.46 1.70
CA HIS A 187 -0.71 1.62 2.69
C HIS A 187 -1.93 0.93 2.08
N SER A 188 -2.11 -0.35 2.39
CA SER A 188 -3.31 -1.10 1.98
C SER A 188 -3.52 -1.05 0.46
N LEU A 189 -4.66 -0.56 -0.04
CA LEU A 189 -4.89 -0.28 -1.47
C LEU A 189 -3.85 0.67 -2.05
N GLY A 190 -3.36 1.63 -1.26
CA GLY A 190 -2.30 2.56 -1.66
C GLY A 190 -0.98 1.87 -2.01
N ALA A 191 -0.69 0.70 -1.44
CA ALA A 191 0.47 -0.10 -1.81
C ALA A 191 0.38 -0.62 -3.26
N HIS A 192 -0.81 -1.03 -3.68
CA HIS A 192 -1.03 -1.44 -5.07
C HIS A 192 -1.07 -0.24 -6.03
N VAL A 193 -1.59 0.91 -5.58
CA VAL A 193 -1.45 2.18 -6.33
C VAL A 193 0.04 2.50 -6.57
N ALA A 194 0.89 2.34 -5.55
CA ALA A 194 2.34 2.52 -5.67
C ALA A 194 2.96 1.52 -6.67
N GLY A 195 2.52 0.27 -6.66
CA GLY A 195 2.94 -0.73 -7.63
C GLY A 195 2.59 -0.33 -9.08
N TYR A 196 1.36 0.12 -9.30
CA TYR A 196 0.95 0.63 -10.62
C TYR A 196 1.68 1.92 -11.02
N ALA A 197 2.04 2.77 -10.06
CA ALA A 197 2.88 3.93 -10.33
C ALA A 197 4.26 3.48 -10.83
N GLY A 198 4.89 2.50 -10.19
CA GLY A 198 6.16 1.94 -10.64
C GLY A 198 6.08 1.34 -12.04
N LYS A 199 5.05 0.52 -12.32
CA LYS A 199 4.83 -0.10 -13.64
C LYS A 199 4.65 0.91 -14.80
N ASN A 200 4.18 2.13 -14.51
CA ASN A 200 3.85 3.15 -15.52
C ASN A 200 4.79 4.35 -15.51
N THR A 201 5.82 4.36 -14.67
CA THR A 201 6.87 5.38 -14.71
C THR A 201 7.84 5.10 -15.87
N ASN A 202 8.20 6.14 -16.62
CA ASN A 202 9.19 6.05 -17.70
C ASN A 202 10.61 5.96 -17.09
N GLY A 203 11.06 4.80 -16.82
CA GLY A 203 12.23 4.44 -16.02
C GLY A 203 11.84 3.77 -14.72
N GLN A 204 12.80 3.47 -13.87
CA GLN A 204 12.58 2.73 -12.65
C GLN A 204 12.75 3.65 -11.43
N VAL A 205 11.70 3.80 -10.61
CA VAL A 205 11.82 4.47 -9.32
C VAL A 205 12.73 3.67 -8.38
N HIS A 206 13.40 4.33 -7.46
CA HIS A 206 14.37 3.68 -6.59
C HIS A 206 13.69 2.67 -5.65
N THR A 207 12.70 3.10 -4.89
CA THR A 207 12.07 2.24 -3.87
C THR A 207 10.55 2.39 -3.85
N ILE A 208 9.86 1.26 -3.72
CA ILE A 208 8.46 1.22 -3.32
C ILE A 208 8.37 0.51 -1.96
N VAL A 209 7.61 1.11 -1.03
CA VAL A 209 7.31 0.50 0.28
C VAL A 209 5.82 0.22 0.36
N GLY A 210 5.47 -1.06 0.42
CA GLY A 210 4.11 -1.54 0.64
C GLY A 210 3.86 -1.78 2.13
N LEU A 211 3.03 -0.92 2.74
CA LEU A 211 2.65 -1.00 4.13
C LEU A 211 1.37 -1.83 4.25
N ASP A 212 1.49 -3.07 4.69
CA ASP A 212 0.44 -4.08 4.75
C ASP A 212 -0.44 -4.09 3.49
N PRO A 213 0.15 -4.43 2.32
CA PRO A 213 -0.53 -4.37 1.04
C PRO A 213 -1.83 -5.17 1.04
N ALA A 214 -2.93 -4.57 0.57
CA ALA A 214 -4.27 -5.13 0.64
C ALA A 214 -4.39 -6.51 -0.02
N LEU A 215 -4.97 -7.49 0.69
CA LEU A 215 -5.22 -8.83 0.15
C LEU A 215 -6.56 -8.94 -0.59
N PRO A 216 -7.72 -8.44 -0.07
CA PRO A 216 -8.99 -8.67 -0.72
C PRO A 216 -9.02 -8.16 -2.16
N LEU A 217 -9.48 -8.99 -3.08
CA LEU A 217 -9.53 -8.77 -4.54
C LEU A 217 -8.17 -8.66 -5.26
N PHE A 218 -7.06 -9.02 -4.59
CA PHE A 218 -5.76 -9.15 -5.23
C PHE A 218 -5.25 -10.58 -5.10
N SER A 219 -4.88 -11.18 -6.25
CA SER A 219 -4.37 -12.55 -6.30
C SER A 219 -2.84 -12.57 -6.23
N TYR A 220 -2.31 -13.48 -5.42
CA TYR A 220 -0.86 -13.73 -5.38
C TYR A 220 -0.33 -14.14 -6.76
N ASN A 221 -1.12 -14.91 -7.50
CA ASN A 221 -0.74 -15.45 -8.81
C ASN A 221 -0.88 -14.43 -9.97
N LYS A 222 -1.36 -13.21 -9.70
CA LYS A 222 -1.49 -12.13 -10.70
C LYS A 222 -0.57 -10.95 -10.37
N PRO A 223 0.78 -11.10 -10.37
CA PRO A 223 1.71 -10.05 -9.95
C PRO A 223 1.60 -8.77 -10.79
N ASN A 224 1.16 -8.87 -12.03
CA ASN A 224 0.95 -7.71 -12.91
C ASN A 224 -0.23 -6.83 -12.47
N LYS A 225 -1.16 -7.38 -11.67
CA LYS A 225 -2.37 -6.69 -11.19
C LYS A 225 -2.26 -6.21 -9.73
N ARG A 226 -1.09 -6.24 -9.14
CA ARG A 226 -0.80 -5.81 -7.76
C ARG A 226 0.62 -5.30 -7.62
N LEU A 227 0.98 -4.83 -6.42
CA LEU A 227 2.37 -4.58 -6.06
C LEU A 227 3.20 -5.86 -6.25
N ASN A 228 4.38 -5.71 -6.85
CA ASN A 228 5.31 -6.81 -7.14
C ASN A 228 6.76 -6.35 -7.01
N SER A 229 7.66 -7.26 -6.71
CA SER A 229 9.09 -7.00 -6.52
C SER A 229 9.80 -6.34 -7.72
N GLY A 230 9.23 -6.46 -8.93
CA GLY A 230 9.75 -5.83 -10.14
C GLY A 230 9.28 -4.40 -10.40
N ASP A 231 8.46 -3.81 -9.55
CA ASP A 231 7.85 -2.49 -9.80
C ASP A 231 8.79 -1.30 -9.51
N ALA A 232 9.90 -1.55 -8.84
CA ALA A 232 10.95 -0.57 -8.55
C ALA A 232 12.33 -1.26 -8.55
N TRP A 233 13.41 -0.49 -8.41
CA TRP A 233 14.73 -1.05 -8.15
C TRP A 233 14.72 -1.93 -6.89
N TYR A 234 14.05 -1.45 -5.84
CA TYR A 234 13.79 -2.19 -4.62
C TYR A 234 12.33 -2.04 -4.18
N VAL A 235 11.69 -3.15 -3.83
CA VAL A 235 10.34 -3.18 -3.26
C VAL A 235 10.40 -3.81 -1.88
N GLU A 236 10.02 -3.04 -0.87
CA GLU A 236 9.87 -3.49 0.50
C GLU A 236 8.39 -3.70 0.82
N SER A 237 8.04 -4.81 1.46
CA SER A 237 6.71 -5.03 2.01
C SER A 237 6.80 -5.26 3.52
N ILE A 238 5.90 -4.60 4.27
CA ILE A 238 5.80 -4.71 5.72
C ILE A 238 4.43 -5.29 6.04
N GLN A 239 4.39 -6.57 6.45
CA GLN A 239 3.17 -7.30 6.75
C GLN A 239 2.82 -7.17 8.23
N THR A 240 1.63 -6.66 8.53
CA THR A 240 1.16 -6.50 9.92
C THR A 240 -0.21 -7.11 10.19
N ASN A 241 -1.02 -7.35 9.15
CA ASN A 241 -2.30 -8.05 9.23
C ASN A 241 -2.46 -9.07 8.09
N GLY A 242 -1.38 -9.78 7.82
CA GLY A 242 -1.28 -10.75 6.73
C GLY A 242 -2.23 -11.94 6.88
N GLY A 243 -2.86 -12.32 5.76
CA GLY A 243 -3.88 -13.36 5.71
C GLY A 243 -5.28 -12.91 6.12
N ASN A 244 -5.47 -11.62 6.43
CA ASN A 244 -6.75 -10.99 6.68
C ASN A 244 -6.91 -9.76 5.76
N LEU A 245 -6.60 -8.54 6.21
CA LEU A 245 -6.67 -7.36 5.35
C LEU A 245 -5.44 -7.22 4.44
N GLY A 246 -4.29 -7.73 4.84
CA GLY A 246 -3.03 -7.67 4.11
C GLY A 246 -2.56 -9.00 3.55
N PHE A 247 -1.64 -8.93 2.57
CA PHE A 247 -0.92 -10.12 2.10
C PHE A 247 -0.06 -10.72 3.21
N LEU A 248 -0.06 -12.05 3.31
CA LEU A 248 0.86 -12.79 4.19
C LEU A 248 2.10 -13.21 3.41
N LYS A 249 1.94 -13.79 2.23
CA LYS A 249 3.05 -14.22 1.37
C LYS A 249 3.85 -13.00 0.89
N PRO A 250 5.18 -13.14 0.72
CA PRO A 250 6.03 -12.02 0.29
C PRO A 250 5.69 -11.59 -1.15
N ILE A 251 5.55 -10.29 -1.36
CA ILE A 251 5.31 -9.68 -2.68
C ILE A 251 6.36 -8.64 -3.05
N GLY A 252 7.22 -8.25 -2.11
CA GLY A 252 8.40 -7.42 -2.32
C GLY A 252 9.68 -8.26 -2.50
N LYS A 253 10.80 -7.60 -2.78
CA LYS A 253 12.13 -8.18 -2.74
C LYS A 253 12.57 -8.42 -1.28
N GLY A 254 12.29 -7.44 -0.40
CA GLY A 254 12.38 -7.58 1.04
C GLY A 254 10.99 -7.64 1.66
N ALA A 255 10.75 -8.61 2.54
CA ALA A 255 9.50 -8.75 3.27
C ALA A 255 9.78 -8.79 4.78
N PHE A 256 9.13 -7.87 5.51
CA PHE A 256 9.29 -7.73 6.94
C PHE A 256 8.01 -8.11 7.66
N TYR A 257 8.15 -8.91 8.71
CA TYR A 257 7.06 -9.51 9.48
C TYR A 257 7.09 -9.06 10.95
N PRO A 258 6.64 -7.82 11.27
CA PRO A 258 6.51 -7.38 12.65
C PRO A 258 5.61 -8.32 13.44
N ASN A 259 6.10 -8.84 14.56
CA ASN A 259 5.42 -9.84 15.39
C ASN A 259 4.91 -11.09 14.63
N GLY A 260 5.55 -11.46 13.51
CA GLY A 260 5.10 -12.56 12.65
C GLY A 260 4.07 -12.16 11.58
N GLY A 261 3.77 -10.87 11.43
CA GLY A 261 3.03 -10.31 10.30
C GLY A 261 1.50 -10.49 10.30
N LYS A 262 0.89 -11.12 11.30
CA LYS A 262 -0.56 -11.42 11.34
C LYS A 262 -1.35 -10.50 12.26
N SER A 263 -0.92 -10.37 13.49
CA SER A 263 -1.54 -9.54 14.52
C SER A 263 -0.48 -8.77 15.29
N GLN A 264 -0.83 -7.60 15.80
CA GLN A 264 0.16 -6.73 16.40
C GLN A 264 -0.07 -6.53 17.90
N PRO A 265 1.02 -6.50 18.69
CA PRO A 265 0.92 -6.24 20.13
C PRO A 265 0.28 -4.87 20.39
N GLY A 266 -0.50 -4.78 21.47
CA GLY A 266 -1.22 -3.56 21.84
C GLY A 266 -2.51 -3.29 21.07
N CYS A 267 -2.89 -4.18 20.11
CA CYS A 267 -4.17 -4.10 19.41
C CYS A 267 -5.31 -4.85 20.12
N GLY A 268 -5.01 -5.61 21.19
CA GLY A 268 -6.02 -6.37 21.93
C GLY A 268 -6.76 -7.37 21.04
N LEU A 269 -8.08 -7.47 21.22
CA LEU A 269 -8.95 -8.33 20.42
C LEU A 269 -9.31 -7.59 19.11
N ASP A 270 -8.44 -7.66 18.12
CA ASP A 270 -8.56 -6.97 16.83
C ASP A 270 -9.42 -7.77 15.85
N LEU A 271 -10.73 -7.86 16.12
CA LEU A 271 -11.67 -8.70 15.36
C LEU A 271 -11.74 -8.36 13.88
N THR A 272 -11.62 -7.09 13.52
CA THR A 272 -11.65 -6.63 12.12
C THR A 272 -10.26 -6.63 11.47
N GLY A 273 -9.20 -6.73 12.27
CA GLY A 273 -7.83 -6.55 11.82
C GLY A 273 -7.40 -5.11 11.57
N ALA A 274 -8.30 -4.15 11.77
CA ALA A 274 -8.04 -2.74 11.43
C ALA A 274 -6.87 -2.13 12.21
N CYS A 275 -6.72 -2.46 13.49
CA CYS A 275 -5.62 -1.99 14.32
C CYS A 275 -4.28 -2.55 13.81
N SER A 276 -4.17 -3.87 13.65
CA SER A 276 -2.96 -4.51 13.14
C SER A 276 -2.61 -4.03 11.74
N HIS A 277 -3.62 -3.84 10.88
CA HIS A 277 -3.44 -3.29 9.53
C HIS A 277 -2.82 -1.88 9.55
N ALA A 278 -3.31 -1.02 10.42
CA ALA A 278 -2.79 0.34 10.58
C ALA A 278 -1.38 0.39 11.21
N ARG A 279 -0.98 -0.63 11.98
CA ARG A 279 0.35 -0.67 12.61
C ARG A 279 1.50 -0.56 11.63
N SER A 280 1.36 -1.05 10.40
CA SER A 280 2.37 -0.92 9.37
C SER A 280 2.78 0.53 9.12
N THR A 281 1.82 1.46 9.14
CA THR A 281 2.07 2.89 8.93
C THR A 281 2.75 3.53 10.13
N THR A 282 2.34 3.15 11.34
CA THR A 282 2.93 3.64 12.59
C THR A 282 4.37 3.17 12.73
N TYR A 283 4.62 1.89 12.49
CA TYR A 283 5.95 1.30 12.55
C TYR A 283 6.90 1.91 11.51
N TYR A 284 6.41 2.10 10.28
CA TYR A 284 7.22 2.71 9.24
C TYR A 284 7.58 4.16 9.57
N ALA A 285 6.65 4.97 10.06
CA ALA A 285 6.93 6.34 10.47
C ALA A 285 7.99 6.39 11.60
N GLU A 286 7.88 5.50 12.59
CA GLU A 286 8.88 5.39 13.66
C GLU A 286 10.24 4.88 13.12
N ALA A 287 10.24 3.89 12.24
CA ALA A 287 11.44 3.36 11.62
C ALA A 287 12.21 4.45 10.84
N VAL A 288 11.49 5.25 10.06
CA VAL A 288 12.07 6.39 9.34
C VAL A 288 12.68 7.42 10.28
N ALA A 289 12.00 7.73 11.38
CA ALA A 289 12.44 8.76 12.33
C ALA A 289 13.58 8.31 13.24
N GLN A 290 13.62 7.02 13.63
CA GLN A 290 14.47 6.52 14.73
C GLN A 290 15.41 5.39 14.32
N ASP A 291 15.22 4.75 13.16
CA ASP A 291 16.01 3.60 12.68
C ASP A 291 16.16 2.47 13.72
N ASN A 292 15.07 2.18 14.46
CA ASN A 292 15.08 1.31 15.65
C ASN A 292 14.41 -0.06 15.45
N PHE A 293 14.02 -0.43 14.22
CA PHE A 293 13.38 -1.72 13.92
C PHE A 293 14.42 -2.73 13.42
N GLY A 294 15.17 -3.34 14.34
CA GLY A 294 16.07 -4.45 14.04
C GLY A 294 15.31 -5.67 13.54
N SER A 295 15.92 -6.41 12.63
CA SER A 295 15.32 -7.59 12.02
C SER A 295 16.20 -8.83 12.13
N ILE A 296 15.57 -9.98 12.09
CA ILE A 296 16.20 -11.31 12.12
C ILE A 296 15.92 -11.96 10.77
N LYS A 297 16.98 -12.33 10.05
CA LYS A 297 16.84 -13.00 8.74
C LYS A 297 16.24 -14.38 8.94
N CYS A 298 15.24 -14.71 8.11
CA CYS A 298 14.56 -16.01 8.11
C CYS A 298 14.94 -16.82 6.86
N GLY A 299 14.73 -18.13 6.91
CA GLY A 299 14.94 -19.01 5.76
C GLY A 299 13.84 -18.86 4.70
N ASP A 300 12.63 -18.58 5.16
CA ASP A 300 11.41 -18.40 4.38
C ASP A 300 10.39 -17.56 5.16
N TYR A 301 9.26 -17.23 4.51
CA TYR A 301 8.23 -16.42 5.14
C TYR A 301 7.44 -17.20 6.22
N GLU A 302 7.31 -18.51 6.09
CA GLU A 302 6.66 -19.37 7.10
C GLU A 302 7.42 -19.32 8.43
N SER A 303 8.74 -19.36 8.38
CA SER A 303 9.61 -19.17 9.56
C SER A 303 9.46 -17.76 10.15
N ALA A 304 9.32 -16.73 9.32
CA ALA A 304 9.08 -15.37 9.79
C ALA A 304 7.72 -15.24 10.49
N VAL A 305 6.69 -15.88 9.95
CA VAL A 305 5.33 -15.90 10.51
C VAL A 305 5.29 -16.67 11.83
N SER A 306 5.96 -17.82 11.91
CA SER A 306 6.05 -18.62 13.15
C SER A 306 7.06 -18.07 14.15
N LYS A 307 7.85 -17.05 13.77
CA LYS A 307 8.91 -16.42 14.59
C LYS A 307 10.08 -17.36 14.90
N GLU A 308 10.31 -18.34 14.03
CA GLU A 308 11.33 -19.37 14.18
C GLU A 308 12.59 -19.07 13.38
N CYS A 309 13.13 -17.84 13.53
CA CYS A 309 14.30 -17.35 12.81
C CYS A 309 15.55 -17.23 13.71
N GLY A 310 15.50 -17.80 14.91
CA GLY A 310 16.55 -17.63 15.91
C GLY A 310 16.46 -16.28 16.65
N SER A 311 17.55 -15.85 17.28
CA SER A 311 17.59 -14.66 18.14
C SER A 311 18.63 -13.63 17.71
N THR A 312 19.41 -13.90 16.64
CA THR A 312 20.50 -13.04 16.21
C THR A 312 19.99 -11.99 15.23
N TYR A 313 20.08 -10.73 15.61
CA TYR A 313 19.77 -9.63 14.72
C TYR A 313 20.73 -9.59 13.52
N SER A 314 20.18 -9.35 12.34
CA SER A 314 20.94 -9.04 11.13
C SER A 314 21.38 -7.58 11.13
N SER A 315 22.21 -7.20 10.14
CA SER A 315 22.53 -5.78 9.88
C SER A 315 21.36 -5.01 9.22
N VAL A 316 20.31 -5.71 8.81
CA VAL A 316 19.14 -5.14 8.13
C VAL A 316 18.15 -4.60 9.16
N ARG A 317 17.65 -3.39 8.92
CA ARG A 317 16.59 -2.74 9.70
C ARG A 317 15.39 -2.47 8.81
N MET A 318 14.22 -2.79 9.27
CA MET A 318 12.97 -2.50 8.53
C MET A 318 12.84 -1.00 8.28
N GLY A 319 12.56 -0.61 7.04
CA GLY A 319 12.36 0.79 6.65
C GLY A 319 13.65 1.59 6.42
N ALA A 320 14.84 0.98 6.54
CA ALA A 320 16.12 1.68 6.35
C ALA A 320 16.42 1.97 4.87
N ASP A 321 17.01 3.13 4.59
CA ASP A 321 17.37 3.55 3.22
C ASP A 321 18.42 2.61 2.58
N THR A 322 19.24 1.96 3.39
CA THR A 322 20.28 1.02 2.92
C THR A 322 19.72 -0.30 2.40
N ASN A 323 18.45 -0.63 2.69
CA ASN A 323 17.83 -1.90 2.33
C ASN A 323 17.85 -2.16 0.83
N ALA A 324 17.70 -1.14 0.00
CA ALA A 324 17.69 -1.26 -1.46
C ALA A 324 18.94 -1.93 -2.03
N TYR A 325 20.06 -1.89 -1.32
CA TYR A 325 21.35 -2.41 -1.77
C TYR A 325 21.70 -3.79 -1.21
N MET A 326 21.00 -4.25 -0.17
CA MET A 326 21.44 -5.44 0.57
C MET A 326 20.30 -6.41 0.94
N VAL A 327 19.04 -5.99 0.82
CA VAL A 327 17.91 -6.81 1.30
C VAL A 327 17.35 -7.69 0.19
N ASP A 328 17.23 -8.98 0.51
CA ASP A 328 16.51 -9.98 -0.27
C ASP A 328 15.94 -11.03 0.69
N GLY A 329 14.63 -11.35 0.54
CA GLY A 329 13.91 -12.38 1.29
C GLY A 329 13.21 -11.88 2.55
N ASP A 330 13.06 -12.75 3.54
CA ASP A 330 12.11 -12.62 4.63
C ASP A 330 12.79 -12.33 5.96
N PHE A 331 12.18 -11.44 6.76
CA PHE A 331 12.74 -10.98 8.02
C PHE A 331 11.66 -10.91 9.11
N TYR A 332 11.88 -11.58 10.21
CA TYR A 332 11.11 -11.37 11.43
C TYR A 332 11.54 -10.08 12.12
N VAL A 333 10.59 -9.29 12.59
CA VAL A 333 10.84 -8.03 13.31
C VAL A 333 10.19 -8.10 14.69
N PRO A 334 10.97 -8.22 15.77
CA PRO A 334 10.44 -8.07 17.12
C PRO A 334 9.95 -6.64 17.36
N VAL A 335 8.79 -6.49 18.00
CA VAL A 335 8.18 -5.19 18.30
C VAL A 335 7.57 -5.14 19.70
N ASN A 336 7.57 -3.95 20.29
CA ASN A 336 6.89 -3.65 21.56
C ASN A 336 5.38 -3.45 21.36
N SER A 337 4.62 -3.59 22.45
CA SER A 337 3.19 -3.30 22.46
C SER A 337 2.86 -1.80 22.49
N ASN A 338 3.79 -0.97 22.92
CA ASN A 338 3.67 0.48 23.03
C ASN A 338 4.91 1.16 22.42
N ALA A 339 4.77 2.40 22.02
CA ALA A 339 5.88 3.21 21.52
C ALA A 339 6.94 3.44 22.63
N PRO A 340 8.24 3.44 22.28
CA PRO A 340 8.76 3.12 20.96
C PRO A 340 8.54 1.63 20.63
N PHE A 341 8.02 1.38 19.41
CA PHE A 341 7.69 0.01 18.99
C PHE A 341 8.90 -0.78 18.54
N GLY A 342 9.90 -0.14 17.96
CA GLY A 342 11.17 -0.75 17.62
C GLY A 342 11.98 -1.13 18.88
N MET A 343 12.68 -2.27 18.83
CA MET A 343 13.33 -2.86 20.01
C MET A 343 14.85 -2.65 20.07
N ILE A 344 15.44 -1.96 19.10
CA ILE A 344 16.86 -1.63 19.12
C ILE A 344 17.05 -0.11 19.17
N ASN A 345 18.13 0.33 19.84
CA ASN A 345 18.53 1.73 19.96
C ASN A 345 19.65 2.08 18.98
#